data_03f1228339699630c373f1309c2ff3d7
#
_entry.id   03f1228339699630c373f1309c2ff3d7
#
_cell.length_a   1.000
_cell.length_b   1.000
_cell.length_c   1.000
_cell.angle_alpha   90.00
_cell.angle_beta   90.00
_cell.angle_gamma   90.00
#
_symmetry.space_group_name_H-M   'P 1'
#
loop_
_entity.id
_entity.type
_entity.pdbx_description
1 polymer ?
#
loop_
_entity_poly.entity_id
_entity_poly.type
_entity_poly.pdbx_seq_one_letter_code
_entity_poly.pdbx_strand_id
1 'polypeptide(L)'
;LLNRFSATYPIAAKTLAAVLLFLNSILLLRIVSRNMILTDRSYMPIIVYLLVAAGCGFGSSALGAITVSLLAVCSFDQMLGSFRRAVQYGKLFNAALLAGLAPLVWSHAVVYAFLLPVSLILFKKGGREWIVAWVGFLLPWAICSYVYWGMGYPFGHVTGLLAGNLGNLLAGGDFPDVLRHPELPVFWGMCLTTVVLSLISFIRR
;
A
#
# COMPACT_ATOMS: atom_id res chain seq x y z
N LEU A 1 -14.14 -6.48 -8.87
CA LEU A 1 -14.37 -5.59 -10.01
C LEU A 1 -13.15 -5.53 -10.92
N LEU A 2 -11.97 -5.17 -10.40
CA LEU A 2 -10.73 -5.01 -11.18
C LEU A 2 -10.30 -6.31 -11.89
N ASN A 3 -10.43 -7.47 -11.25
CA ASN A 3 -10.12 -8.76 -11.87
C ASN A 3 -11.11 -9.10 -13.01
N ARG A 4 -12.38 -8.78 -12.88
CA ARG A 4 -13.35 -8.95 -13.98
C ARG A 4 -13.04 -8.03 -15.15
N PHE A 5 -12.69 -6.78 -14.87
CA PHE A 5 -12.29 -5.82 -15.91
C PHE A 5 -11.04 -6.30 -16.66
N SER A 6 -10.03 -6.80 -15.97
CA SER A 6 -8.80 -7.30 -16.61
C SER A 6 -9.04 -8.56 -17.45
N ALA A 7 -10.01 -9.41 -17.09
CA ALA A 7 -10.40 -10.57 -17.87
C ALA A 7 -11.17 -10.19 -19.13
N THR A 8 -12.04 -9.16 -19.06
CA THR A 8 -12.88 -8.73 -20.19
C THR A 8 -12.10 -7.89 -21.21
N TYR A 9 -11.18 -7.02 -20.73
CA TYR A 9 -10.41 -6.10 -21.59
C TYR A 9 -8.91 -6.16 -21.29
N PRO A 10 -8.19 -7.23 -21.71
CA PRO A 10 -6.80 -7.45 -21.33
C PRO A 10 -5.83 -6.36 -21.81
N ILE A 11 -6.07 -5.80 -23.02
CA ILE A 11 -5.23 -4.73 -23.56
C ILE A 11 -5.42 -3.44 -22.76
N ALA A 12 -6.66 -3.04 -22.51
CA ALA A 12 -6.98 -1.84 -21.73
C ALA A 12 -6.47 -1.96 -20.27
N ALA A 13 -6.54 -3.14 -19.68
CA ALA A 13 -6.00 -3.38 -18.34
C ALA A 13 -4.48 -3.25 -18.28
N LYS A 14 -3.76 -3.76 -19.30
CA LYS A 14 -2.30 -3.63 -19.38
C LYS A 14 -1.86 -2.19 -19.61
N THR A 15 -2.55 -1.44 -20.49
CA THR A 15 -2.24 -0.02 -20.71
C THR A 15 -2.51 0.81 -19.46
N LEU A 16 -3.61 0.56 -18.77
CA LEU A 16 -3.94 1.23 -17.51
C LEU A 16 -2.89 0.90 -16.42
N ALA A 17 -2.48 -0.35 -16.32
CA ALA A 17 -1.43 -0.77 -15.38
C ALA A 17 -0.11 -0.07 -15.66
N ALA A 18 0.30 0.06 -16.93
CA ALA A 18 1.52 0.78 -17.32
C ALA A 18 1.45 2.28 -16.95
N VAL A 19 0.30 2.92 -17.20
CA VAL A 19 0.07 4.33 -16.82
C VAL A 19 0.15 4.50 -15.30
N LEU A 20 -0.49 3.62 -14.53
CA LEU A 20 -0.45 3.65 -13.07
C LEU A 20 0.96 3.42 -12.51
N LEU A 21 1.74 2.51 -13.11
CA LEU A 21 3.15 2.30 -12.75
C LEU A 21 4.00 3.56 -13.00
N PHE A 22 3.81 4.19 -14.15
CA PHE A 22 4.51 5.42 -14.47
C PHE A 22 4.16 6.55 -13.49
N LEU A 23 2.87 6.69 -13.16
CA LEU A 23 2.40 7.66 -12.18
C LEU A 23 3.01 7.40 -10.78
N ASN A 24 3.05 6.14 -10.36
CA ASN A 24 3.69 5.72 -9.12
C ASN A 24 5.17 6.10 -9.07
N SER A 25 5.88 5.88 -10.17
CA SER A 25 7.31 6.24 -10.28
C SER A 25 7.54 7.74 -10.13
N ILE A 26 6.70 8.56 -10.76
CA ILE A 26 6.76 10.02 -10.65
C ILE A 26 6.47 10.47 -9.21
N LEU A 27 5.45 9.90 -8.57
CA LEU A 27 5.13 10.22 -7.18
C LEU A 27 6.26 9.84 -6.23
N LEU A 28 6.88 8.68 -6.41
CA LEU A 28 8.05 8.27 -5.64
C LEU A 28 9.22 9.25 -5.79
N LEU A 29 9.53 9.66 -7.02
CA LEU A 29 10.56 10.66 -7.26
C LEU A 29 10.24 11.98 -6.54
N ARG A 30 8.98 12.42 -6.64
CA ARG A 30 8.51 13.65 -5.97
C ARG A 30 8.68 13.54 -4.44
N ILE A 31 8.36 12.39 -3.86
CA ILE A 31 8.51 12.16 -2.42
C ILE A 31 9.98 12.21 -2.02
N VAL A 32 10.84 11.51 -2.74
CA VAL A 32 12.28 11.43 -2.47
C VAL A 32 12.92 12.82 -2.60
N SER A 33 12.64 13.56 -3.67
CA SER A 33 13.19 14.90 -3.91
C SER A 33 12.67 15.93 -2.91
N ARG A 34 11.37 15.89 -2.58
CA ARG A 34 10.77 16.84 -1.63
C ARG A 34 11.26 16.61 -0.20
N ASN A 35 11.51 15.37 0.16
CA ASN A 35 11.90 15.00 1.51
C ASN A 35 13.43 14.97 1.71
N MET A 36 14.22 15.29 0.68
CA MET A 36 15.68 15.25 0.71
C MET A 36 16.20 13.92 1.34
N ILE A 37 15.55 12.80 0.97
CA ILE A 37 15.91 11.48 1.47
C ILE A 37 17.28 11.07 0.91
N LEU A 38 17.58 11.49 -0.33
CA LEU A 38 18.87 11.31 -0.95
C LEU A 38 19.60 12.67 -1.01
N THR A 39 20.89 12.65 -0.68
CA THR A 39 21.77 13.84 -0.70
C THR A 39 21.92 14.39 -2.14
N ASP A 40 21.95 13.50 -3.12
CA ASP A 40 22.02 13.86 -4.54
C ASP A 40 20.66 13.67 -5.24
N ARG A 41 20.35 14.55 -6.18
CA ARG A 41 19.18 14.41 -7.05
C ARG A 41 19.42 13.26 -8.03
N SER A 42 19.10 12.05 -7.60
CA SER A 42 19.26 10.85 -8.40
C SER A 42 17.91 10.33 -8.90
N TYR A 43 17.86 9.91 -10.15
CA TYR A 43 16.70 9.19 -10.72
C TYR A 43 16.71 7.69 -10.42
N MET A 44 17.69 7.20 -9.66
CA MET A 44 17.82 5.80 -9.26
C MET A 44 16.54 5.21 -8.65
N PRO A 45 15.80 5.89 -7.77
CA PRO A 45 14.58 5.31 -7.20
C PRO A 45 13.53 4.95 -8.23
N ILE A 46 13.40 5.71 -9.33
CA ILE A 46 12.47 5.40 -10.42
C ILE A 46 12.90 4.13 -11.13
N ILE A 47 14.18 4.05 -11.51
CA ILE A 47 14.73 2.91 -12.25
C ILE A 47 14.57 1.64 -11.44
N VAL A 48 14.94 1.67 -10.16
CA VAL A 48 14.82 0.52 -9.26
C VAL A 48 13.35 0.12 -9.09
N TYR A 49 12.44 1.08 -8.87
CA TYR A 49 11.01 0.79 -8.74
C TYR A 49 10.45 0.14 -10.01
N LEU A 50 10.73 0.69 -11.19
CA LEU A 50 10.26 0.15 -12.46
C LEU A 50 10.83 -1.24 -12.74
N LEU A 51 12.11 -1.46 -12.42
CA LEU A 51 12.78 -2.75 -12.62
C LEU A 51 12.17 -3.82 -11.71
N VAL A 52 11.95 -3.50 -10.43
CA VAL A 52 11.29 -4.40 -9.46
C VAL A 52 9.85 -4.67 -9.88
N ALA A 53 9.10 -3.64 -10.26
CA ALA A 53 7.71 -3.80 -10.69
C ALA A 53 7.60 -4.64 -11.98
N ALA A 54 8.50 -4.47 -12.93
CA ALA A 54 8.56 -5.29 -14.15
C ALA A 54 8.90 -6.74 -13.84
N GLY A 55 9.80 -6.98 -12.88
CA GLY A 55 10.19 -8.33 -12.44
C GLY A 55 9.07 -9.10 -11.75
N CYS A 56 8.13 -8.41 -11.09
CA CYS A 56 6.98 -9.06 -10.45
C CYS A 56 5.91 -9.57 -11.43
N GLY A 57 6.08 -9.31 -12.73
CA GLY A 57 5.19 -9.80 -13.78
C GLY A 57 3.82 -9.10 -13.82
N PHE A 58 3.25 -8.95 -15.02
CA PHE A 58 1.92 -8.38 -15.22
C PHE A 58 0.87 -9.49 -15.31
N GLY A 59 0.65 -10.20 -14.19
CA GLY A 59 -0.44 -11.18 -14.08
C GLY A 59 -1.83 -10.52 -14.06
N SER A 60 -2.88 -11.31 -14.10
CA SER A 60 -4.28 -10.83 -14.07
C SER A 60 -4.64 -10.04 -12.81
N SER A 61 -3.94 -10.25 -11.70
CA SER A 61 -4.09 -9.53 -10.43
C SER A 61 -3.25 -8.25 -10.32
N ALA A 62 -2.36 -7.99 -11.29
CA ALA A 62 -1.41 -6.89 -11.24
C ALA A 62 -2.09 -5.52 -11.12
N LEU A 63 -3.23 -5.32 -11.78
CA LEU A 63 -3.96 -4.03 -11.74
C LEU A 63 -4.37 -3.67 -10.30
N GLY A 64 -4.87 -4.63 -9.52
CA GLY A 64 -5.23 -4.41 -8.12
C GLY A 64 -4.02 -4.05 -7.27
N ALA A 65 -2.92 -4.79 -7.42
CA ALA A 65 -1.67 -4.56 -6.69
C ALA A 65 -1.06 -3.19 -7.01
N ILE A 66 -1.04 -2.79 -8.30
CA ILE A 66 -0.52 -1.48 -8.73
C ILE A 66 -1.38 -0.33 -8.19
N THR A 67 -2.72 -0.50 -8.19
CA THR A 67 -3.63 0.50 -7.62
C THR A 67 -3.40 0.66 -6.12
N VAL A 68 -3.23 -0.45 -5.40
CA VAL A 68 -2.91 -0.42 -3.97
C VAL A 68 -1.54 0.21 -3.72
N SER A 69 -0.54 -0.09 -4.55
CA SER A 69 0.78 0.56 -4.48
C SER A 69 0.66 2.08 -4.62
N LEU A 70 -0.19 2.57 -5.54
CA LEU A 70 -0.47 3.99 -5.69
C LEU A 70 -1.07 4.60 -4.42
N LEU A 71 -2.09 3.94 -3.84
CA LEU A 71 -2.71 4.40 -2.60
C LEU A 71 -1.71 4.41 -1.45
N ALA A 72 -0.84 3.39 -1.36
CA ALA A 72 0.20 3.31 -0.35
C ALA A 72 1.24 4.43 -0.49
N VAL A 73 1.70 4.72 -1.71
CA VAL A 73 2.66 5.81 -1.99
C VAL A 73 2.03 7.17 -1.65
N CYS A 74 0.78 7.40 -2.05
CA CYS A 74 0.06 8.63 -1.70
C CYS A 74 -0.16 8.77 -0.19
N SER A 75 -0.52 7.68 0.51
CA SER A 75 -0.65 7.65 1.96
C SER A 75 0.67 8.00 2.63
N PHE A 76 1.76 7.42 2.18
CA PHE A 76 3.11 7.68 2.70
C PHE A 76 3.55 9.13 2.49
N ASP A 77 3.25 9.74 1.33
CA ASP A 77 3.53 11.17 1.08
C ASP A 77 2.81 12.08 2.08
N GLN A 78 1.51 11.84 2.29
CA GLN A 78 0.72 12.60 3.26
C GLN A 78 1.24 12.41 4.70
N MET A 79 1.65 11.20 5.02
CA MET A 79 2.20 10.84 6.32
C MET A 79 3.52 11.56 6.59
N LEU A 80 4.46 11.51 5.66
CA LEU A 80 5.72 12.27 5.75
C LEU A 80 5.46 13.78 5.85
N GLY A 81 4.47 14.28 5.12
CA GLY A 81 4.06 15.68 5.19
C GLY A 81 3.49 16.09 6.55
N SER A 82 2.85 15.15 7.28
CA SER A 82 2.34 15.37 8.63
C SER A 82 3.44 15.41 9.69
N PHE A 83 4.57 14.73 9.46
CA PHE A 83 5.67 14.66 10.44
C PHE A 83 6.59 15.88 10.39
N ARG A 84 6.69 16.56 9.26
CA ARG A 84 7.58 17.71 9.08
C ARG A 84 7.13 18.98 9.80
N ARG A 85 5.85 19.12 10.11
CA ARG A 85 5.30 20.34 10.74
C ARG A 85 4.55 19.97 12.00
N ALA A 86 4.58 20.86 12.97
CA ALA A 86 3.75 20.73 14.17
C ALA A 86 2.28 20.57 13.77
N VAL A 87 1.66 19.52 14.24
CA VAL A 87 0.22 19.23 14.24
C VAL A 87 -0.51 19.52 12.91
N GLN A 88 -0.44 18.60 11.96
CA GLN A 88 -1.28 18.63 10.74
C GLN A 88 -2.26 17.45 10.73
N TYR A 89 -3.33 17.54 11.49
CA TYR A 89 -4.37 16.52 11.59
C TYR A 89 -4.97 16.14 10.22
N GLY A 90 -5.18 17.14 9.34
CA GLY A 90 -5.76 16.89 8.02
C GLY A 90 -4.91 15.97 7.13
N LYS A 91 -3.59 16.12 7.14
CA LYS A 91 -2.70 15.23 6.37
C LYS A 91 -2.65 13.83 6.95
N LEU A 92 -2.64 13.72 8.27
CA LEU A 92 -2.68 12.43 8.95
C LEU A 92 -4.00 11.71 8.68
N PHE A 93 -5.13 12.43 8.72
CA PHE A 93 -6.42 11.89 8.36
C PHE A 93 -6.46 11.39 6.92
N ASN A 94 -5.98 12.20 5.95
CA ASN A 94 -5.93 11.80 4.54
C ASN A 94 -5.02 10.59 4.32
N ALA A 95 -3.87 10.52 5.00
CA ALA A 95 -2.98 9.36 4.95
C ALA A 95 -3.68 8.09 5.43
N ALA A 96 -4.36 8.18 6.56
CA ALA A 96 -5.10 7.08 7.16
C ALA A 96 -6.30 6.65 6.30
N LEU A 97 -7.01 7.60 5.69
CA LEU A 97 -8.11 7.34 4.77
C LEU A 97 -7.63 6.56 3.54
N LEU A 98 -6.51 6.96 2.93
CA LEU A 98 -5.93 6.26 1.79
C LEU A 98 -5.46 4.84 2.18
N ALA A 99 -4.86 4.69 3.36
CA ALA A 99 -4.49 3.38 3.89
C ALA A 99 -5.71 2.49 4.16
N GLY A 100 -6.83 3.06 4.62
CA GLY A 100 -8.09 2.36 4.85
C GLY A 100 -8.81 1.94 3.55
N LEU A 101 -8.59 2.67 2.45
CA LEU A 101 -9.11 2.30 1.12
C LEU A 101 -8.35 1.12 0.50
N ALA A 102 -7.06 0.96 0.79
CA ALA A 102 -6.23 -0.08 0.18
C ALA A 102 -6.78 -1.51 0.36
N PRO A 103 -7.22 -1.95 1.56
CA PRO A 103 -7.80 -3.28 1.76
C PRO A 103 -9.14 -3.49 1.03
N LEU A 104 -9.90 -2.43 0.77
CA LEU A 104 -11.15 -2.51 0.02
C LEU A 104 -10.92 -2.76 -1.47
N VAL A 105 -9.79 -2.31 -2.00
CA VAL A 105 -9.38 -2.56 -3.40
C VAL A 105 -8.78 -3.97 -3.54
N TRP A 106 -7.93 -4.36 -2.60
CA TRP A 106 -7.26 -5.65 -2.61
C TRP A 106 -7.05 -6.14 -1.17
N SER A 107 -7.65 -7.27 -0.81
CA SER A 107 -7.71 -7.75 0.59
C SER A 107 -6.34 -7.96 1.24
N HIS A 108 -5.33 -8.38 0.47
CA HIS A 108 -3.96 -8.57 0.95
C HIS A 108 -3.32 -7.26 1.47
N ALA A 109 -3.84 -6.12 1.04
CA ALA A 109 -3.37 -4.81 1.48
C ALA A 109 -3.70 -4.48 2.94
N VAL A 110 -4.40 -5.35 3.67
CA VAL A 110 -4.61 -5.22 5.14
C VAL A 110 -3.27 -5.07 5.87
N VAL A 111 -2.19 -5.64 5.34
CA VAL A 111 -0.84 -5.50 5.91
C VAL A 111 -0.43 -4.02 6.01
N TYR A 112 -0.89 -3.16 5.11
CA TYR A 112 -0.63 -1.72 5.18
C TYR A 112 -1.29 -1.03 6.37
N ALA A 113 -2.32 -1.64 6.98
CA ALA A 113 -2.93 -1.14 8.21
C ALA A 113 -1.91 -1.07 9.37
N PHE A 114 -0.94 -1.98 9.40
CA PHE A 114 0.12 -1.97 10.41
C PHE A 114 1.12 -0.82 10.26
N LEU A 115 1.24 -0.23 9.07
CA LEU A 115 2.12 0.93 8.87
C LEU A 115 1.65 2.16 9.65
N LEU A 116 0.34 2.33 9.83
CA LEU A 116 -0.23 3.44 10.59
C LEU A 116 0.23 3.44 12.06
N PRO A 117 -0.05 2.41 12.87
CA PRO A 117 0.37 2.40 14.27
C PRO A 117 1.89 2.44 14.41
N VAL A 118 2.63 1.72 13.56
CA VAL A 118 4.09 1.72 13.59
C VAL A 118 4.64 3.14 13.39
N SER A 119 4.12 3.86 12.43
CA SER A 119 4.57 5.24 12.17
C SER A 119 4.18 6.20 13.28
N LEU A 120 2.98 6.08 13.87
CA LEU A 120 2.56 6.90 15.00
C LEU A 120 3.46 6.70 16.22
N ILE A 121 3.88 5.45 16.48
CA ILE A 121 4.82 5.10 17.55
C ILE A 121 6.21 5.68 17.26
N LEU A 122 6.75 5.46 16.05
CA LEU A 122 8.08 5.94 15.65
C LEU A 122 8.21 7.45 15.77
N PHE A 123 7.16 8.19 15.41
CA PHE A 123 7.16 9.64 15.47
C PHE A 123 6.62 10.22 16.78
N LYS A 124 6.42 9.37 17.79
CA LYS A 124 5.97 9.75 19.16
C LYS A 124 4.76 10.68 19.13
N LYS A 125 3.76 10.35 18.32
CA LYS A 125 2.56 11.15 18.16
C LYS A 125 1.62 11.02 19.38
N GLY A 126 0.92 12.12 19.69
CA GLY A 126 0.02 12.19 20.84
C GLY A 126 -1.30 11.42 20.63
N GLY A 127 -2.05 11.24 21.73
CA GLY A 127 -3.32 10.48 21.70
C GLY A 127 -4.37 11.04 20.75
N ARG A 128 -4.41 12.36 20.53
CA ARG A 128 -5.35 13.00 19.59
C ARG A 128 -5.06 12.59 18.15
N GLU A 129 -3.78 12.45 17.78
CA GLU A 129 -3.37 12.01 16.45
C GLU A 129 -3.73 10.55 16.22
N TRP A 130 -3.65 9.71 17.25
CA TRP A 130 -4.12 8.34 17.21
C TRP A 130 -5.63 8.26 16.89
N ILE A 131 -6.45 9.04 17.56
CA ILE A 131 -7.90 9.07 17.29
C ILE A 131 -8.18 9.50 15.86
N VAL A 132 -7.54 10.58 15.39
CA VAL A 132 -7.71 11.08 14.01
C VAL A 132 -7.30 10.04 12.98
N ALA A 133 -6.19 9.34 13.19
CA ALA A 133 -5.72 8.28 12.30
C ALA A 133 -6.69 7.10 12.25
N TRP A 134 -7.18 6.61 13.39
CA TRP A 134 -8.15 5.52 13.43
C TRP A 134 -9.48 5.90 12.80
N VAL A 135 -9.99 7.09 13.04
CA VAL A 135 -11.21 7.59 12.39
C VAL A 135 -11.01 7.67 10.88
N GLY A 136 -9.88 8.20 10.39
CA GLY A 136 -9.57 8.23 8.96
C GLY A 136 -9.49 6.84 8.34
N PHE A 137 -8.89 5.88 9.03
CA PHE A 137 -8.75 4.50 8.54
C PHE A 137 -10.10 3.75 8.50
N LEU A 138 -10.94 3.91 9.52
CA LEU A 138 -12.23 3.22 9.62
C LEU A 138 -13.32 3.84 8.74
N LEU A 139 -13.19 5.11 8.37
CA LEU A 139 -14.20 5.83 7.61
C LEU A 139 -14.58 5.15 6.27
N PRO A 140 -13.64 4.73 5.40
CA PRO A 140 -13.97 4.04 4.16
C PRO A 140 -14.76 2.75 4.38
N TRP A 141 -14.43 2.02 5.46
CA TRP A 141 -15.09 0.78 5.83
C TRP A 141 -16.53 1.02 6.31
N ALA A 142 -16.73 2.06 7.11
CA ALA A 142 -18.04 2.48 7.56
C ALA A 142 -18.94 2.88 6.38
N ILE A 143 -18.39 3.67 5.43
CA ILE A 143 -19.11 4.08 4.23
C ILE A 143 -19.49 2.86 3.40
N CYS A 144 -18.56 1.94 3.13
CA CYS A 144 -18.85 0.73 2.37
C CYS A 144 -19.90 -0.14 3.08
N SER A 145 -19.77 -0.34 4.40
CA SER A 145 -20.75 -1.11 5.17
C SER A 145 -22.14 -0.48 5.12
N TYR A 146 -22.22 0.84 5.18
CA TYR A 146 -23.48 1.56 5.07
C TYR A 146 -24.13 1.40 3.68
N VAL A 147 -23.33 1.48 2.62
CA VAL A 147 -23.83 1.27 1.22
C VAL A 147 -24.33 -0.16 1.05
N TYR A 148 -23.60 -1.17 1.51
CA TYR A 148 -24.04 -2.56 1.43
C TYR A 148 -25.30 -2.82 2.27
N TRP A 149 -25.40 -2.20 3.45
CA TRP A 149 -26.61 -2.28 4.27
C TRP A 149 -27.82 -1.68 3.56
N GLY A 150 -27.67 -0.54 2.86
CA GLY A 150 -28.71 0.05 2.02
C GLY A 150 -29.13 -0.83 0.83
N MET A 151 -28.26 -1.74 0.39
CA MET A 151 -28.57 -2.77 -0.64
C MET A 151 -29.23 -4.03 -0.06
N GLY A 152 -29.52 -4.07 1.26
CA GLY A 152 -30.17 -5.19 1.93
C GLY A 152 -29.21 -6.27 2.50
N TYR A 153 -27.89 -6.03 2.48
CA TYR A 153 -26.93 -6.93 3.10
C TYR A 153 -26.78 -6.62 4.60
N PRO A 154 -26.40 -7.60 5.44
CA PRO A 154 -26.11 -7.34 6.86
C PRO A 154 -24.95 -6.35 7.00
N PHE A 155 -25.01 -5.48 8.01
CA PHE A 155 -24.01 -4.43 8.25
C PHE A 155 -22.56 -4.97 8.36
N GLY A 156 -22.39 -6.19 8.89
CA GLY A 156 -21.11 -6.89 9.00
C GLY A 156 -20.62 -7.59 7.71
N HIS A 157 -21.32 -7.44 6.57
CA HIS A 157 -20.98 -8.16 5.35
C HIS A 157 -19.56 -7.85 4.85
N VAL A 158 -19.17 -6.57 4.84
CA VAL A 158 -17.84 -6.11 4.38
C VAL A 158 -16.73 -6.62 5.30
N THR A 159 -16.92 -6.55 6.61
CA THR A 159 -15.96 -7.06 7.59
C THR A 159 -15.85 -8.57 7.54
N GLY A 160 -16.95 -9.29 7.31
CA GLY A 160 -16.97 -10.74 7.12
C GLY A 160 -16.22 -11.19 5.87
N LEU A 161 -16.39 -10.49 4.74
CA LEU A 161 -15.64 -10.76 3.51
C LEU A 161 -14.13 -10.56 3.71
N LEU A 162 -13.75 -9.50 4.40
CA LEU A 162 -12.33 -9.23 4.66
C LEU A 162 -11.73 -10.23 5.65
N ALA A 163 -12.46 -10.58 6.70
CA ALA A 163 -12.04 -11.61 7.65
C ALA A 163 -11.89 -12.98 6.99
N GLY A 164 -12.82 -13.34 6.10
CA GLY A 164 -12.74 -14.56 5.30
C GLY A 164 -11.53 -14.59 4.38
N ASN A 165 -11.28 -13.50 3.65
CA ASN A 165 -10.10 -13.38 2.78
C ASN A 165 -8.80 -13.40 3.58
N LEU A 166 -8.76 -12.77 4.76
CA LEU A 166 -7.60 -12.80 5.65
C LEU A 166 -7.39 -14.19 6.24
N GLY A 167 -8.46 -14.88 6.62
CA GLY A 167 -8.42 -16.26 7.09
C GLY A 167 -7.86 -17.21 6.03
N ASN A 168 -8.27 -17.07 4.78
CA ASN A 168 -7.73 -17.85 3.65
C ASN A 168 -6.25 -17.57 3.42
N LEU A 169 -5.82 -16.33 3.56
CA LEU A 169 -4.40 -15.95 3.51
C LEU A 169 -3.58 -16.62 4.62
N LEU A 170 -4.07 -16.57 5.86
CA LEU A 170 -3.37 -17.13 7.02
C LEU A 170 -3.41 -18.67 7.02
N ALA A 171 -4.47 -19.26 6.46
CA ALA A 171 -4.60 -20.71 6.31
C ALA A 171 -3.70 -21.30 5.21
N GLY A 172 -2.93 -20.45 4.50
CA GLY A 172 -1.93 -20.90 3.53
C GLY A 172 -2.50 -21.37 2.19
N GLY A 173 -3.77 -21.02 1.88
CA GLY A 173 -4.39 -21.43 0.62
C GLY A 173 -3.65 -20.94 -0.63
N ASP A 174 -3.11 -19.74 -0.59
CA ASP A 174 -2.39 -19.13 -1.72
C ASP A 174 -0.86 -19.07 -1.53
N PHE A 175 -0.35 -19.32 -0.31
CA PHE A 175 1.08 -19.25 0.00
C PHE A 175 1.97 -20.28 -0.74
N PRO A 176 1.53 -21.54 -0.96
CA PRO A 176 2.37 -22.53 -1.62
C PRO A 176 2.64 -22.22 -3.09
N ASP A 177 1.68 -21.60 -3.80
CA ASP A 177 1.84 -21.24 -5.20
C ASP A 177 2.76 -20.03 -5.39
N VAL A 178 2.74 -19.10 -4.45
CA VAL A 178 3.64 -17.95 -4.41
C VAL A 178 5.11 -18.39 -4.21
N LEU A 179 5.35 -19.41 -3.37
CA LEU A 179 6.69 -19.96 -3.16
C LEU A 179 7.19 -20.86 -4.32
N ARG A 180 6.29 -21.37 -5.16
CA ARG A 180 6.64 -22.17 -6.34
C ARG A 180 7.16 -21.37 -7.51
N HIS A 181 6.91 -20.06 -7.58
CA HIS A 181 7.51 -19.21 -8.60
C HIS A 181 9.00 -18.95 -8.28
N PRO A 182 9.95 -19.40 -9.10
CA PRO A 182 11.40 -19.27 -8.83
C PRO A 182 11.86 -17.81 -8.72
N GLU A 183 11.05 -16.86 -9.17
CA GLU A 183 11.31 -15.42 -9.15
C GLU A 183 11.13 -14.80 -7.77
N LEU A 184 10.27 -15.38 -6.92
CA LEU A 184 9.94 -14.85 -5.60
C LEU A 184 11.04 -14.99 -4.56
N PRO A 185 11.77 -16.12 -4.42
CA PRO A 185 12.88 -16.21 -3.48
C PRO A 185 14.01 -15.22 -3.82
N VAL A 186 14.23 -14.92 -5.10
CA VAL A 186 15.19 -13.90 -5.52
C VAL A 186 14.72 -12.51 -5.08
N PHE A 187 13.43 -12.19 -5.27
CA PHE A 187 12.84 -10.92 -4.82
C PHE A 187 12.91 -10.75 -3.29
N TRP A 188 12.53 -11.79 -2.53
CA TRP A 188 12.63 -11.76 -1.07
C TRP A 188 14.07 -11.68 -0.59
N GLY A 189 14.99 -12.35 -1.28
CA GLY A 189 16.42 -12.23 -1.02
C GLY A 189 16.93 -10.80 -1.22
N MET A 190 16.53 -10.12 -2.29
CA MET A 190 16.87 -8.71 -2.53
C MET A 190 16.24 -7.77 -1.50
N CYS A 191 14.98 -7.99 -1.11
CA CYS A 191 14.34 -7.21 -0.06
C CYS A 191 15.04 -7.38 1.29
N LEU A 192 15.39 -8.62 1.66
CA LEU A 192 16.08 -8.93 2.90
C LEU A 192 17.48 -8.31 2.94
N THR A 193 18.24 -8.40 1.87
CA THR A 193 19.57 -7.76 1.75
C THR A 193 19.47 -6.24 1.84
N THR A 194 18.45 -5.62 1.24
CA THR A 194 18.24 -4.17 1.32
C THR A 194 17.91 -3.73 2.74
N VAL A 195 17.04 -4.47 3.43
CA VAL A 195 16.70 -4.20 4.84
C VAL A 195 17.91 -4.36 5.74
N VAL A 196 18.69 -5.43 5.56
CA VAL A 196 19.92 -5.67 6.36
C VAL A 196 20.95 -4.58 6.12
N LEU A 197 21.21 -4.19 4.86
CA LEU A 197 22.14 -3.11 4.54
C LEU A 197 21.67 -1.75 5.10
N SER A 198 20.36 -1.49 5.09
CA SER A 198 19.77 -0.29 5.69
C SER A 198 19.95 -0.27 7.20
N LEU A 199 19.74 -1.40 7.88
CA LEU A 199 19.96 -1.56 9.31
C LEU A 199 21.45 -1.37 9.69
N ILE A 200 22.35 -1.97 8.94
CA ILE A 200 23.81 -1.82 9.15
C ILE A 200 24.23 -0.35 8.97
N SER A 201 23.68 0.33 7.95
CA SER A 201 23.94 1.75 7.71
C SER A 201 23.40 2.64 8.84
N PHE A 202 22.26 2.26 9.42
CA PHE A 202 21.66 2.97 10.56
C PHE A 202 22.46 2.81 11.85
N ILE A 203 22.98 1.60 12.11
CA ILE A 203 23.79 1.31 13.32
C ILE A 203 25.17 1.98 13.24
N ARG A 204 25.68 2.22 12.03
CA ARG A 204 26.99 2.90 11.84
C ARG A 204 26.95 4.43 11.93
N ARG A 205 25.78 5.04 12.01
CA ARG A 205 25.60 6.48 12.25
C ARG A 205 25.38 6.79 13.73
#